data_cc74aaa1441a044f5a1574cda5a7cc20
#
_entry.id   cc74aaa1441a044f5a1574cda5a7cc20
#
_cell.length_a   1.000
_cell.length_b   1.000
_cell.length_c   1.000
_cell.angle_alpha   90.00
_cell.angle_beta   90.00
_cell.angle_gamma   90.00
#
_symmetry.space_group_name_H-M   'P 1'
#
loop_
_entity.id
_entity.type
_entity.pdbx_description
1 polymer ?
#
loop_
_entity_poly.entity_id
_entity_poly.type
_entity_poly.pdbx_seq_one_letter_code
_entity_poly.pdbx_strand_id
1 'polypeptide(L)'
;MGIFGRIDTFITWFDGVVWGLPLIILILVTGMYLTVRLGLLQVRHLGKALKFMVKNEEDGHGEVTSFGALCTALSATIGTGNIVGVATAISAGGPGALFWMIMAAFFGMATKYSEGLLAVKYRTIDEDGHVLGGPFYYIENGMGVKFRWLAKIFAFFGAGVGLFGIGTFTQVNGISSAVRNFFDPDMAHTVALFGNEYSWATVISCLVLTACVGLVVLGGIKRIAKVSEIVVPFMAVLYVALSLIIMLTHLTAIPGAIVTIVKSAFTGSALAGGAMGTMVVAMQKGIARGIFSNESGLGSAPIAAAAAQTKEPARQGLVSMTGTFIDTIVICTMTGLSIVITGTWNTGLEGVAITTAAFQKGLPFPPVVASFALMLCLVFFAFTTILGWDYYGERCLEYLFNKNMKAVKAYRWLYILCVFIGPYMTVAAVWNIADIFNALMAFPNLVALLALSKVVVKETKDFTARLNVEEKNKRIVEGIKAENA
;
A
#
# COMPACT_ATOMS: atom_id res chain seq x y z
N MET A 1 -10.23 -8.45 35.04
CA MET A 1 -9.66 -7.66 33.92
C MET A 1 -9.77 -6.19 34.28
N GLY A 2 -8.63 -5.48 34.29
CA GLY A 2 -8.63 -4.02 34.47
C GLY A 2 -9.26 -3.31 33.29
N ILE A 3 -9.46 -1.98 33.38
CA ILE A 3 -10.05 -1.13 32.33
C ILE A 3 -9.30 -1.32 30.99
N PHE A 4 -7.98 -1.39 31.01
CA PHE A 4 -7.16 -1.60 29.80
C PHE A 4 -7.42 -2.95 29.12
N GLY A 5 -7.62 -4.03 29.87
CA GLY A 5 -7.95 -5.33 29.29
C GLY A 5 -9.34 -5.38 28.65
N ARG A 6 -10.31 -4.60 29.15
CA ARG A 6 -11.63 -4.47 28.54
C ARG A 6 -11.57 -3.66 27.24
N ILE A 7 -10.73 -2.62 27.19
CA ILE A 7 -10.51 -1.80 25.98
C ILE A 7 -9.86 -2.66 24.90
N ASP A 8 -8.82 -3.40 25.22
CA ASP A 8 -8.13 -4.28 24.27
C ASP A 8 -9.05 -5.37 23.70
N THR A 9 -9.86 -6.00 24.56
CA THR A 9 -10.88 -6.98 24.13
C THR A 9 -11.92 -6.35 23.20
N PHE A 10 -12.38 -5.13 23.49
CA PHE A 10 -13.33 -4.41 22.65
C PHE A 10 -12.71 -4.04 21.29
N ILE A 11 -11.49 -3.53 21.26
CA ILE A 11 -10.78 -3.17 20.03
C ILE A 11 -10.59 -4.41 19.16
N THR A 12 -10.14 -5.53 19.73
CA THR A 12 -9.97 -6.80 19.00
C THR A 12 -11.28 -7.34 18.44
N TRP A 13 -12.36 -7.28 19.22
CA TRP A 13 -13.69 -7.68 18.76
C TRP A 13 -14.18 -6.77 17.63
N PHE A 14 -14.03 -5.45 17.79
CA PHE A 14 -14.46 -4.47 16.79
C PHE A 14 -13.68 -4.59 15.49
N ASP A 15 -12.37 -4.83 15.56
CA ASP A 15 -11.53 -5.14 14.40
C ASP A 15 -12.07 -6.36 13.64
N GLY A 16 -12.35 -7.45 14.34
CA GLY A 16 -12.94 -8.66 13.74
C GLY A 16 -14.31 -8.44 13.08
N VAL A 17 -15.09 -7.47 13.56
CA VAL A 17 -16.37 -7.09 12.92
C VAL A 17 -16.14 -6.23 11.67
N VAL A 18 -15.28 -5.24 11.75
CA VAL A 18 -15.08 -4.23 10.69
C VAL A 18 -14.28 -4.82 9.51
N TRP A 19 -13.20 -5.57 9.80
CA TRP A 19 -12.48 -6.38 8.81
C TRP A 19 -13.07 -7.77 8.58
N GLY A 20 -14.32 -7.94 8.96
CA GLY A 20 -15.05 -9.18 8.75
C GLY A 20 -15.34 -9.48 7.27
N LEU A 21 -15.91 -10.66 7.02
CA LEU A 21 -16.32 -11.10 5.69
C LEU A 21 -17.11 -10.06 4.87
N PRO A 22 -18.02 -9.25 5.47
CA PRO A 22 -18.79 -8.28 4.68
C PRO A 22 -17.93 -7.25 3.94
N LEU A 23 -16.92 -6.68 4.60
CA LEU A 23 -16.04 -5.70 3.95
C LEU A 23 -15.13 -6.36 2.91
N ILE A 24 -14.57 -7.52 3.21
CA ILE A 24 -13.74 -8.30 2.29
C ILE A 24 -14.53 -8.64 1.02
N ILE A 25 -15.77 -9.10 1.18
CA ILE A 25 -16.66 -9.39 0.04
C ILE A 25 -16.95 -8.11 -0.74
N LEU A 26 -17.26 -7.01 -0.07
CA LEU A 26 -17.53 -5.73 -0.74
C LEU A 26 -16.35 -5.25 -1.59
N ILE A 27 -15.11 -5.34 -1.06
CA ILE A 27 -13.90 -4.97 -1.80
C ILE A 27 -13.70 -5.87 -3.02
N LEU A 28 -13.77 -7.19 -2.83
CA LEU A 28 -13.61 -8.16 -3.93
C LEU A 28 -14.68 -8.01 -5.00
N VAL A 29 -15.95 -7.92 -4.60
CA VAL A 29 -17.08 -7.77 -5.52
C VAL A 29 -16.95 -6.45 -6.30
N THR A 30 -16.55 -5.37 -5.64
CA THR A 30 -16.29 -4.08 -6.33
C THR A 30 -15.17 -4.22 -7.36
N GLY A 31 -14.06 -4.86 -7.00
CA GLY A 31 -12.94 -5.11 -7.92
C GLY A 31 -13.32 -6.02 -9.09
N MET A 32 -14.05 -7.12 -8.84
CA MET A 32 -14.56 -8.01 -9.88
C MET A 32 -15.56 -7.30 -10.81
N TYR A 33 -16.51 -6.54 -10.23
CA TYR A 33 -17.48 -5.76 -10.99
C TYR A 33 -16.79 -4.76 -11.91
N LEU A 34 -15.82 -3.99 -11.41
CA LEU A 34 -15.06 -3.04 -12.21
C LEU A 34 -14.21 -3.76 -13.28
N THR A 35 -13.59 -4.88 -12.94
CA THR A 35 -12.82 -5.70 -13.89
C THR A 35 -13.66 -6.14 -15.09
N VAL A 36 -14.88 -6.65 -14.83
CA VAL A 36 -15.82 -7.06 -15.89
C VAL A 36 -16.30 -5.84 -16.71
N ARG A 37 -16.70 -4.77 -16.03
CA ARG A 37 -17.21 -3.54 -16.66
C ARG A 37 -16.18 -2.84 -17.54
N LEU A 38 -14.90 -2.94 -17.20
CA LEU A 38 -13.76 -2.39 -17.92
C LEU A 38 -13.15 -3.37 -18.93
N GLY A 39 -13.71 -4.57 -19.07
CA GLY A 39 -13.27 -5.58 -20.04
C GLY A 39 -11.85 -6.08 -19.81
N LEU A 40 -11.49 -6.45 -18.56
CA LEU A 40 -10.15 -6.94 -18.19
C LEU A 40 -9.03 -5.92 -18.53
N LEU A 41 -9.30 -4.64 -18.27
CA LEU A 41 -8.39 -3.53 -18.60
C LEU A 41 -6.97 -3.76 -18.07
N GLN A 42 -6.82 -4.30 -16.86
CA GLN A 42 -5.54 -4.59 -16.22
C GLN A 42 -4.68 -5.60 -17.00
N VAL A 43 -5.28 -6.46 -17.83
CA VAL A 43 -4.55 -7.37 -18.72
C VAL A 43 -4.28 -6.70 -20.06
N ARG A 44 -5.33 -6.10 -20.66
CA ARG A 44 -5.27 -5.55 -22.02
C ARG A 44 -4.40 -4.31 -22.15
N HIS A 45 -4.30 -3.51 -21.09
CA HIS A 45 -3.60 -2.22 -21.11
C HIS A 45 -2.41 -2.14 -20.16
N LEU A 46 -1.95 -3.26 -19.56
CA LEU A 46 -0.80 -3.24 -18.64
C LEU A 46 0.47 -2.68 -19.31
N GLY A 47 0.77 -3.11 -20.53
CA GLY A 47 1.94 -2.60 -21.25
C GLY A 47 1.87 -1.10 -21.53
N LYS A 48 0.67 -0.56 -21.83
CA LYS A 48 0.45 0.90 -21.97
C LYS A 48 0.58 1.62 -20.62
N ALA A 49 0.07 1.02 -19.56
CA ALA A 49 0.16 1.56 -18.21
C ALA A 49 1.62 1.72 -17.76
N LEU A 50 2.45 0.69 -17.97
CA LEU A 50 3.89 0.73 -17.68
C LEU A 50 4.61 1.79 -18.53
N LYS A 51 4.22 1.98 -19.79
CA LYS A 51 4.77 3.03 -20.65
C LYS A 51 4.39 4.43 -20.15
N PHE A 52 3.13 4.64 -19.75
CA PHE A 52 2.67 5.93 -19.23
C PHE A 52 3.27 6.26 -17.86
N MET A 53 3.64 5.27 -17.08
CA MET A 53 4.35 5.46 -15.82
C MET A 53 5.66 6.25 -16.01
N VAL A 54 6.41 5.96 -17.09
CA VAL A 54 7.73 6.56 -17.35
C VAL A 54 7.62 7.82 -18.24
N LYS A 55 6.57 7.91 -19.08
CA LYS A 55 6.39 9.02 -20.00
C LYS A 55 5.47 10.08 -19.41
N ASN A 56 6.03 11.21 -19.00
CA ASN A 56 5.25 12.37 -18.52
C ASN A 56 4.45 13.04 -19.64
N GLU A 57 3.41 13.79 -19.27
CA GLU A 57 2.61 14.63 -20.15
C GLU A 57 3.09 16.09 -19.99
N GLU A 58 3.58 16.69 -21.08
CA GLU A 58 4.24 18.01 -21.03
C GLU A 58 3.26 19.16 -20.74
N ASP A 59 2.00 19.02 -21.17
CA ASP A 59 0.96 20.07 -21.07
C ASP A 59 -0.03 19.85 -19.93
N GLY A 60 0.27 18.98 -18.95
CA GLY A 60 -0.63 18.64 -17.87
C GLY A 60 -0.69 19.72 -16.78
N HIS A 61 -1.87 19.93 -16.18
CA HIS A 61 -2.02 20.69 -14.94
C HIS A 61 -1.85 19.78 -13.75
N GLY A 62 -1.11 20.20 -12.71
CA GLY A 62 -0.87 19.43 -11.48
C GLY A 62 0.34 19.96 -10.71
N GLU A 63 0.54 19.48 -9.48
CA GLU A 63 1.64 19.91 -8.60
C GLU A 63 2.93 19.12 -8.83
N VAL A 64 2.81 17.86 -9.28
CA VAL A 64 3.93 16.92 -9.47
C VAL A 64 3.77 16.13 -10.76
N THR A 65 4.86 15.59 -11.30
CA THR A 65 4.82 14.73 -12.49
C THR A 65 3.94 13.49 -12.24
N SER A 66 3.42 12.85 -13.30
CA SER A 66 2.69 11.57 -13.16
C SER A 66 3.55 10.49 -12.49
N PHE A 67 4.85 10.48 -12.78
CA PHE A 67 5.81 9.60 -12.11
C PHE A 67 5.98 9.97 -10.64
N GLY A 68 6.11 11.25 -10.30
CA GLY A 68 6.19 11.72 -8.91
C GLY A 68 4.94 11.40 -8.09
N ALA A 69 3.75 11.57 -8.69
CA ALA A 69 2.48 11.16 -8.08
C ALA A 69 2.43 9.64 -7.83
N LEU A 70 2.90 8.84 -8.79
CA LEU A 70 3.01 7.39 -8.62
C LEU A 70 4.02 7.02 -7.54
N CYS A 71 5.21 7.62 -7.53
CA CYS A 71 6.22 7.38 -6.50
C CYS A 71 5.71 7.77 -5.11
N THR A 72 4.94 8.87 -5.00
CA THR A 72 4.28 9.25 -3.74
C THR A 72 3.22 8.23 -3.34
N ALA A 73 2.44 7.70 -4.27
CA ALA A 73 1.49 6.63 -3.99
C ALA A 73 2.20 5.31 -3.62
N LEU A 74 3.26 4.94 -4.33
CA LEU A 74 4.08 3.75 -4.02
C LEU A 74 4.84 3.91 -2.69
N SER A 75 5.25 5.12 -2.33
CA SER A 75 5.87 5.36 -1.03
C SER A 75 4.91 5.05 0.12
N ALA A 76 3.63 5.37 -0.04
CA ALA A 76 2.62 5.05 0.96
C ALA A 76 2.26 3.55 1.00
N THR A 77 2.33 2.84 -0.12
CA THR A 77 1.92 1.44 -0.23
C THR A 77 3.04 0.43 0.04
N ILE A 78 4.25 0.67 -0.51
CA ILE A 78 5.40 -0.23 -0.30
C ILE A 78 6.01 0.01 1.08
N GLY A 79 5.58 -0.78 2.04
CA GLY A 79 5.94 -0.63 3.45
C GLY A 79 6.14 -1.96 4.18
N THR A 80 5.87 -1.96 5.48
CA THR A 80 5.90 -3.19 6.30
C THR A 80 4.95 -4.26 5.78
N GLY A 81 3.88 -3.88 5.06
CA GLY A 81 2.91 -4.80 4.44
C GLY A 81 3.56 -5.81 3.51
N ASN A 82 4.51 -5.38 2.70
CA ASN A 82 5.19 -6.22 1.70
C ASN A 82 6.15 -7.26 2.28
N ILE A 83 6.67 -7.03 3.46
CA ILE A 83 7.65 -7.89 4.15
C ILE A 83 7.00 -8.61 5.32
N VAL A 84 6.53 -7.84 6.32
CA VAL A 84 5.93 -8.36 7.55
C VAL A 84 4.51 -8.84 7.32
N GLY A 85 3.70 -8.08 6.54
CA GLY A 85 2.31 -8.42 6.24
C GLY A 85 2.18 -9.72 5.47
N VAL A 86 3.01 -9.94 4.44
CA VAL A 86 3.05 -11.20 3.68
C VAL A 86 3.44 -12.37 4.59
N ALA A 87 4.49 -12.21 5.40
CA ALA A 87 4.93 -13.23 6.34
C ALA A 87 3.81 -13.59 7.34
N THR A 88 3.13 -12.58 7.90
CA THR A 88 2.01 -12.75 8.83
C THR A 88 0.81 -13.44 8.15
N ALA A 89 0.50 -13.10 6.88
CA ALA A 89 -0.56 -13.75 6.14
C ALA A 89 -0.28 -15.26 5.94
N ILE A 90 0.95 -15.58 5.55
CA ILE A 90 1.38 -16.96 5.32
C ILE A 90 1.48 -17.75 6.64
N SER A 91 1.97 -17.14 7.72
CA SER A 91 2.01 -17.76 9.04
C SER A 91 0.62 -18.12 9.57
N ALA A 92 -0.35 -17.21 9.42
CA ALA A 92 -1.70 -17.40 9.92
C ALA A 92 -2.61 -18.23 9.00
N GLY A 93 -2.44 -18.08 7.68
CA GLY A 93 -3.31 -18.70 6.66
C GLY A 93 -2.65 -19.80 5.82
N GLY A 94 -1.40 -20.13 6.13
CA GLY A 94 -0.59 -21.04 5.30
C GLY A 94 -0.15 -20.42 3.96
N PRO A 95 0.62 -21.14 3.14
CA PRO A 95 1.08 -20.68 1.82
C PRO A 95 -0.05 -20.23 0.88
N GLY A 96 -1.27 -20.78 1.04
CA GLY A 96 -2.44 -20.41 0.27
C GLY A 96 -2.89 -18.96 0.44
N ALA A 97 -2.51 -18.30 1.53
CA ALA A 97 -2.78 -16.88 1.74
C ALA A 97 -2.15 -16.01 0.63
N LEU A 98 -0.97 -16.40 0.12
CA LEU A 98 -0.33 -15.70 -0.99
C LEU A 98 -1.16 -15.77 -2.28
N PHE A 99 -1.77 -16.92 -2.58
CA PHE A 99 -2.68 -17.04 -3.74
C PHE A 99 -3.83 -16.04 -3.66
N TRP A 100 -4.50 -15.97 -2.51
CA TRP A 100 -5.62 -15.05 -2.32
C TRP A 100 -5.20 -13.58 -2.30
N MET A 101 -4.00 -13.29 -1.82
CA MET A 101 -3.38 -11.96 -1.91
C MET A 101 -3.18 -11.51 -3.36
N ILE A 102 -2.63 -12.38 -4.21
CA ILE A 102 -2.44 -12.14 -5.65
C ILE A 102 -3.80 -11.95 -6.36
N MET A 103 -4.79 -12.78 -6.04
CA MET A 103 -6.14 -12.68 -6.62
C MET A 103 -6.82 -11.37 -6.23
N ALA A 104 -6.71 -10.95 -4.96
CA ALA A 104 -7.22 -9.66 -4.51
C ALA A 104 -6.55 -8.49 -5.24
N ALA A 105 -5.24 -8.55 -5.42
CA ALA A 105 -4.48 -7.54 -6.15
C ALA A 105 -4.88 -7.48 -7.63
N PHE A 106 -5.09 -8.62 -8.28
CA PHE A 106 -5.54 -8.68 -9.67
C PHE A 106 -6.85 -7.91 -9.88
N PHE A 107 -7.84 -8.13 -9.03
CA PHE A 107 -9.10 -7.36 -9.07
C PHE A 107 -8.91 -5.93 -8.55
N GLY A 108 -8.04 -5.75 -7.57
CA GLY A 108 -7.66 -4.46 -7.01
C GLY A 108 -7.03 -3.50 -8.04
N MET A 109 -6.35 -4.01 -9.07
CA MET A 109 -5.82 -3.19 -10.16
C MET A 109 -6.92 -2.40 -10.88
N ALA A 110 -8.09 -3.01 -11.15
CA ALA A 110 -9.23 -2.31 -11.77
C ALA A 110 -9.85 -1.28 -10.81
N THR A 111 -9.85 -1.57 -9.51
CA THR A 111 -10.27 -0.63 -8.47
C THR A 111 -9.33 0.57 -8.44
N LYS A 112 -8.03 0.36 -8.38
CA LYS A 112 -7.00 1.40 -8.36
C LYS A 112 -7.00 2.27 -9.61
N TYR A 113 -7.27 1.66 -10.78
CA TYR A 113 -7.53 2.37 -12.03
C TYR A 113 -8.69 3.36 -11.88
N SER A 114 -9.80 2.88 -11.36
CA SER A 114 -11.02 3.67 -11.20
C SER A 114 -10.83 4.82 -10.20
N GLU A 115 -10.12 4.55 -9.10
CA GLU A 115 -9.73 5.53 -8.10
C GLU A 115 -8.89 6.66 -8.71
N GLY A 116 -7.83 6.32 -9.44
CA GLY A 116 -6.94 7.29 -10.08
C GLY A 116 -7.63 8.13 -11.16
N LEU A 117 -8.51 7.51 -11.96
CA LEU A 117 -9.33 8.20 -12.94
C LEU A 117 -10.27 9.22 -12.29
N LEU A 118 -11.03 8.81 -11.26
CA LEU A 118 -11.98 9.69 -10.58
C LEU A 118 -11.27 10.82 -9.84
N ALA A 119 -10.08 10.56 -9.28
CA ALA A 119 -9.27 11.55 -8.59
C ALA A 119 -8.92 12.74 -9.50
N VAL A 120 -8.49 12.47 -10.73
CA VAL A 120 -8.16 13.51 -11.71
C VAL A 120 -9.42 14.16 -12.28
N LYS A 121 -10.46 13.36 -12.55
CA LYS A 121 -11.70 13.89 -13.15
C LYS A 121 -12.43 14.88 -12.26
N TYR A 122 -12.44 14.67 -10.96
CA TYR A 122 -13.22 15.49 -10.01
C TYR A 122 -12.34 16.37 -9.10
N ARG A 123 -11.05 16.48 -9.40
CA ARG A 123 -10.18 17.43 -8.70
C ARG A 123 -10.54 18.88 -9.03
N THR A 124 -10.21 19.77 -8.10
CA THR A 124 -10.29 21.22 -8.28
C THR A 124 -8.86 21.77 -8.24
N ILE A 125 -8.55 22.75 -9.03
CA ILE A 125 -7.26 23.44 -9.00
C ILE A 125 -7.55 24.88 -8.63
N ASP A 126 -6.93 25.37 -7.56
CA ASP A 126 -7.07 26.73 -7.09
C ASP A 126 -6.28 27.71 -7.98
N GLU A 127 -6.51 29.00 -7.78
CA GLU A 127 -5.83 30.07 -8.51
C GLU A 127 -4.30 30.04 -8.37
N ASP A 128 -3.81 29.57 -7.22
CA ASP A 128 -2.37 29.37 -6.94
C ASP A 128 -1.80 28.07 -7.56
N GLY A 129 -2.59 27.33 -8.31
CA GLY A 129 -2.20 26.03 -8.89
C GLY A 129 -2.20 24.86 -7.90
N HIS A 130 -2.72 25.08 -6.67
CA HIS A 130 -2.84 24.04 -5.67
C HIS A 130 -3.95 23.05 -6.01
N VAL A 131 -3.62 21.75 -5.99
CA VAL A 131 -4.56 20.70 -6.37
C VAL A 131 -5.32 20.16 -5.17
N LEU A 132 -6.63 20.21 -5.28
CA LEU A 132 -7.58 19.70 -4.32
C LEU A 132 -8.30 18.49 -4.91
N GLY A 133 -7.93 17.30 -4.48
CA GLY A 133 -8.46 16.06 -5.05
C GLY A 133 -8.39 14.89 -4.08
N GLY A 134 -8.95 13.76 -4.52
CA GLY A 134 -9.04 12.54 -3.74
C GLY A 134 -10.49 12.10 -3.53
N PRO A 135 -10.72 11.04 -2.71
CA PRO A 135 -12.06 10.46 -2.56
C PRO A 135 -13.11 11.44 -2.06
N PHE A 136 -12.77 12.29 -1.13
CA PHE A 136 -13.69 13.29 -0.60
C PHE A 136 -14.17 14.26 -1.70
N TYR A 137 -13.35 14.59 -2.70
CA TYR A 137 -13.77 15.42 -3.82
C TYR A 137 -14.62 14.67 -4.84
N TYR A 138 -14.28 13.43 -5.22
CA TYR A 138 -15.17 12.73 -6.15
C TYR A 138 -16.46 12.23 -5.48
N ILE A 139 -16.50 12.06 -4.15
CA ILE A 139 -17.75 11.84 -3.42
C ILE A 139 -18.61 13.12 -3.49
N GLU A 140 -18.05 14.28 -3.14
CA GLU A 140 -18.80 15.54 -3.11
C GLU A 140 -19.17 16.05 -4.51
N ASN A 141 -18.20 16.10 -5.44
CA ASN A 141 -18.39 16.65 -6.79
C ASN A 141 -19.01 15.63 -7.76
N GLY A 142 -18.73 14.35 -7.61
CA GLY A 142 -19.20 13.29 -8.51
C GLY A 142 -20.57 12.75 -8.12
N MET A 143 -20.81 12.48 -6.82
CA MET A 143 -22.11 11.98 -6.34
C MET A 143 -23.05 13.13 -5.98
N GLY A 144 -22.54 14.33 -5.75
CA GLY A 144 -23.28 15.53 -5.41
C GLY A 144 -23.16 15.95 -3.95
N VAL A 145 -23.40 17.24 -3.69
CA VAL A 145 -23.20 17.91 -2.39
C VAL A 145 -23.97 17.22 -1.23
N LYS A 146 -25.09 16.56 -1.51
CA LYS A 146 -25.84 15.78 -0.52
C LYS A 146 -25.05 14.65 0.13
N PHE A 147 -23.95 14.19 -0.51
CA PHE A 147 -23.06 13.15 -0.01
C PHE A 147 -21.83 13.72 0.72
N ARG A 148 -21.76 15.03 0.95
CA ARG A 148 -20.64 15.67 1.67
C ARG A 148 -20.36 15.06 3.05
N TRP A 149 -21.41 14.57 3.73
CA TRP A 149 -21.25 13.86 4.99
C TRP A 149 -20.41 12.59 4.85
N LEU A 150 -20.58 11.84 3.76
CA LEU A 150 -19.81 10.64 3.46
C LEU A 150 -18.34 10.99 3.15
N ALA A 151 -18.13 12.09 2.41
CA ALA A 151 -16.79 12.62 2.14
C ALA A 151 -16.07 13.04 3.45
N LYS A 152 -16.77 13.66 4.39
CA LYS A 152 -16.22 14.01 5.71
C LYS A 152 -15.88 12.77 6.55
N ILE A 153 -16.70 11.72 6.51
CA ILE A 153 -16.39 10.43 7.16
C ILE A 153 -15.10 9.86 6.61
N PHE A 154 -14.96 9.80 5.28
CA PHE A 154 -13.72 9.35 4.64
C PHE A 154 -12.53 10.16 5.13
N ALA A 155 -12.60 11.48 5.07
CA ALA A 155 -11.49 12.35 5.42
C ALA A 155 -11.13 12.27 6.92
N PHE A 156 -12.09 12.08 7.81
CA PHE A 156 -11.85 11.87 9.24
C PHE A 156 -11.05 10.58 9.49
N PHE A 157 -11.51 9.47 8.92
CA PHE A 157 -10.79 8.20 9.07
C PHE A 157 -9.46 8.22 8.35
N GLY A 158 -9.34 8.85 7.17
CA GLY A 158 -8.09 9.01 6.45
C GLY A 158 -7.02 9.78 7.24
N ALA A 159 -7.40 10.87 7.90
CA ALA A 159 -6.50 11.58 8.80
C ALA A 159 -6.08 10.71 10.00
N GLY A 160 -7.00 9.91 10.54
CA GLY A 160 -6.72 8.98 11.64
C GLY A 160 -5.81 7.80 11.22
N VAL A 161 -5.98 7.26 10.01
CA VAL A 161 -5.07 6.22 9.45
C VAL A 161 -3.64 6.75 9.37
N GLY A 162 -3.46 8.01 8.94
CA GLY A 162 -2.15 8.65 8.94
C GLY A 162 -1.54 8.68 10.33
N LEU A 163 -2.28 9.17 11.34
CA LEU A 163 -1.76 9.38 12.69
C LEU A 163 -1.54 8.09 13.49
N PHE A 164 -2.47 7.15 13.43
CA PHE A 164 -2.53 6.02 14.36
C PHE A 164 -2.47 4.66 13.69
N GLY A 165 -2.55 4.62 12.37
CA GLY A 165 -2.68 3.40 11.60
C GLY A 165 -1.45 3.04 10.79
N ILE A 166 -1.73 2.65 9.54
CA ILE A 166 -0.75 2.20 8.57
C ILE A 166 0.33 3.27 8.27
N GLY A 167 -0.01 4.56 8.47
CA GLY A 167 0.88 5.67 8.16
C GLY A 167 2.02 5.86 9.16
N THR A 168 1.82 5.53 10.44
CA THR A 168 2.82 5.79 11.48
C THR A 168 3.13 4.54 12.30
N PHE A 169 2.24 4.14 13.18
CA PHE A 169 2.53 3.17 14.23
C PHE A 169 3.03 1.82 13.70
N THR A 170 2.39 1.28 12.67
CA THR A 170 2.81 0.00 12.08
C THR A 170 4.19 0.08 11.45
N GLN A 171 4.50 1.19 10.79
CA GLN A 171 5.77 1.39 10.10
C GLN A 171 6.91 1.61 11.10
N VAL A 172 6.70 2.52 12.04
CA VAL A 172 7.71 2.85 13.06
C VAL A 172 8.00 1.65 13.94
N ASN A 173 6.98 0.90 14.35
CA ASN A 173 7.13 -0.34 15.08
C ASN A 173 7.90 -1.40 14.27
N GLY A 174 7.60 -1.53 12.98
CA GLY A 174 8.31 -2.41 12.06
C GLY A 174 9.80 -2.06 11.94
N ILE A 175 10.15 -0.77 11.76
CA ILE A 175 11.53 -0.29 11.71
C ILE A 175 12.25 -0.60 13.02
N SER A 176 11.66 -0.19 14.14
CA SER A 176 12.28 -0.36 15.47
C SER A 176 12.52 -1.83 15.81
N SER A 177 11.56 -2.70 15.47
CA SER A 177 11.69 -4.15 15.67
C SER A 177 12.79 -4.74 14.79
N ALA A 178 12.89 -4.33 13.52
CA ALA A 178 13.93 -4.82 12.63
C ALA A 178 15.33 -4.38 13.06
N VAL A 179 15.48 -3.10 13.44
CA VAL A 179 16.75 -2.55 13.93
C VAL A 179 17.15 -3.23 15.25
N ARG A 180 16.22 -3.37 16.19
CA ARG A 180 16.47 -4.10 17.44
C ARG A 180 16.90 -5.54 17.17
N ASN A 181 16.15 -6.28 16.37
CA ASN A 181 16.47 -7.69 16.08
C ASN A 181 17.83 -7.88 15.41
N PHE A 182 18.35 -6.85 14.73
CA PHE A 182 19.67 -6.89 14.11
C PHE A 182 20.79 -6.47 15.06
N PHE A 183 20.63 -5.36 15.81
CA PHE A 183 21.70 -4.78 16.64
C PHE A 183 21.69 -5.25 18.10
N ASP A 184 20.54 -5.63 18.63
CA ASP A 184 20.38 -6.02 20.05
C ASP A 184 19.28 -7.10 20.20
N PRO A 185 19.46 -8.29 19.56
CA PRO A 185 18.45 -9.35 19.54
C PRO A 185 18.11 -9.88 20.93
N ASP A 186 19.09 -9.92 21.82
CA ASP A 186 18.96 -10.46 23.17
C ASP A 186 18.55 -9.40 24.22
N MET A 187 18.29 -8.15 23.77
CA MET A 187 18.01 -7.01 24.64
C MET A 187 19.04 -6.81 25.73
N ALA A 188 20.34 -7.00 25.40
CA ALA A 188 21.43 -6.90 26.34
C ALA A 188 21.68 -5.48 26.85
N HIS A 189 21.27 -4.49 26.07
CA HIS A 189 21.44 -3.06 26.36
C HIS A 189 20.09 -2.39 26.45
N THR A 190 19.49 -2.28 27.61
CA THR A 190 18.17 -1.70 27.84
C THR A 190 18.22 -0.38 28.59
N VAL A 191 17.17 0.41 28.43
CA VAL A 191 16.89 1.61 29.19
C VAL A 191 15.42 1.58 29.64
N ALA A 192 15.19 1.91 30.91
CA ALA A 192 13.85 2.02 31.45
C ALA A 192 13.19 3.33 31.04
N LEU A 193 12.10 3.25 30.27
CA LEU A 193 11.27 4.38 29.86
C LEU A 193 9.79 4.05 30.09
N PHE A 194 9.05 4.98 30.67
CA PHE A 194 7.60 4.82 30.91
C PHE A 194 7.20 3.55 31.68
N GLY A 195 8.09 3.03 32.53
CA GLY A 195 7.85 1.82 33.34
C GLY A 195 8.11 0.50 32.60
N ASN A 196 8.63 0.53 31.37
CA ASN A 196 9.05 -0.63 30.59
C ASN A 196 10.52 -0.53 30.19
N GLU A 197 11.13 -1.67 29.93
CA GLU A 197 12.49 -1.74 29.39
C GLU A 197 12.49 -1.78 27.87
N TYR A 198 13.26 -0.90 27.24
CA TYR A 198 13.44 -0.82 25.79
C TYR A 198 14.91 -0.93 25.45
N SER A 199 15.20 -1.63 24.33
CA SER A 199 16.55 -1.68 23.79
C SER A 199 17.01 -0.29 23.34
N TRP A 200 18.29 0.03 23.60
CA TRP A 200 18.91 1.24 23.06
C TRP A 200 18.80 1.36 21.54
N ALA A 201 18.85 0.22 20.82
CA ALA A 201 18.66 0.20 19.37
C ALA A 201 17.28 0.75 18.98
N THR A 202 16.22 0.44 19.73
CA THR A 202 14.87 1.00 19.56
C THR A 202 14.86 2.50 19.78
N VAL A 203 15.47 2.98 20.88
CA VAL A 203 15.47 4.42 21.22
C VAL A 203 16.24 5.24 20.20
N ILE A 204 17.45 4.79 19.81
CA ILE A 204 18.28 5.49 18.83
C ILE A 204 17.59 5.51 17.46
N SER A 205 17.06 4.36 16.99
CA SER A 205 16.36 4.31 15.71
C SER A 205 15.13 5.22 15.68
N CYS A 206 14.40 5.30 16.80
CA CYS A 206 13.26 6.21 16.95
C CYS A 206 13.66 7.68 16.83
N LEU A 207 14.72 8.11 17.50
CA LEU A 207 15.21 9.49 17.44
C LEU A 207 15.68 9.85 16.02
N VAL A 208 16.47 8.99 15.39
CA VAL A 208 16.96 9.20 14.01
C VAL A 208 15.79 9.25 13.05
N LEU A 209 14.87 8.30 13.14
CA LEU A 209 13.69 8.24 12.27
C LEU A 209 12.83 9.49 12.41
N THR A 210 12.52 9.91 13.65
CA THR A 210 11.72 11.10 13.93
C THR A 210 12.37 12.37 13.35
N ALA A 211 13.69 12.50 13.49
CA ALA A 211 14.44 13.61 12.91
C ALA A 211 14.38 13.60 11.37
N CYS A 212 14.60 12.44 10.73
CA CYS A 212 14.54 12.30 9.28
C CYS A 212 13.13 12.60 8.72
N VAL A 213 12.08 12.06 9.37
CA VAL A 213 10.68 12.32 9.00
C VAL A 213 10.37 13.81 9.15
N GLY A 214 10.73 14.43 10.27
CA GLY A 214 10.51 15.85 10.51
C GLY A 214 11.16 16.73 9.44
N LEU A 215 12.41 16.43 9.05
CA LEU A 215 13.12 17.18 8.00
C LEU A 215 12.41 17.11 6.64
N VAL A 216 11.78 15.99 6.30
CA VAL A 216 11.10 15.83 5.01
C VAL A 216 9.69 16.43 5.07
N VAL A 217 8.89 16.04 6.06
CA VAL A 217 7.48 16.41 6.23
C VAL A 217 7.29 17.94 6.35
N LEU A 218 8.15 18.63 7.09
CA LEU A 218 8.11 20.09 7.19
C LEU A 218 8.31 20.81 5.85
N GLY A 219 8.85 20.13 4.84
CA GLY A 219 8.99 20.63 3.47
C GLY A 219 7.77 20.44 2.57
N GLY A 220 6.74 19.74 3.04
CA GLY A 220 5.48 19.49 2.33
C GLY A 220 5.61 18.59 1.11
N ILE A 221 4.52 18.51 0.30
CA ILE A 221 4.37 17.55 -0.81
C ILE A 221 5.55 17.55 -1.81
N LYS A 222 6.06 18.71 -2.17
CA LYS A 222 7.16 18.80 -3.15
C LYS A 222 8.43 18.10 -2.65
N ARG A 223 8.73 18.19 -1.36
CA ARG A 223 9.87 17.51 -0.76
C ARG A 223 9.60 16.02 -0.60
N ILE A 224 8.40 15.64 -0.16
CA ILE A 224 7.97 14.26 -0.05
C ILE A 224 8.05 13.57 -1.42
N ALA A 225 7.49 14.16 -2.47
CA ALA A 225 7.55 13.61 -3.83
C ALA A 225 9.00 13.44 -4.32
N LYS A 226 9.86 14.45 -4.13
CA LYS A 226 11.26 14.40 -4.54
C LYS A 226 12.04 13.29 -3.83
N VAL A 227 11.81 13.09 -2.53
CA VAL A 227 12.44 12.00 -1.77
C VAL A 227 11.89 10.65 -2.26
N SER A 228 10.58 10.54 -2.48
CA SER A 228 9.94 9.33 -2.97
C SER A 228 10.41 8.94 -4.38
N GLU A 229 10.59 9.89 -5.29
CA GLU A 229 11.12 9.66 -6.65
C GLU A 229 12.52 9.01 -6.67
N ILE A 230 13.32 9.24 -5.63
CA ILE A 230 14.66 8.66 -5.49
C ILE A 230 14.61 7.35 -4.70
N VAL A 231 13.97 7.37 -3.53
CA VAL A 231 14.04 6.24 -2.59
C VAL A 231 13.18 5.07 -3.05
N VAL A 232 11.98 5.32 -3.61
CA VAL A 232 11.06 4.24 -3.99
C VAL A 232 11.63 3.34 -5.10
N PRO A 233 12.15 3.86 -6.23
CA PRO A 233 12.78 3.00 -7.23
C PRO A 233 14.00 2.26 -6.69
N PHE A 234 14.84 2.94 -5.89
CA PHE A 234 16.02 2.32 -5.28
C PHE A 234 15.65 1.14 -4.38
N MET A 235 14.74 1.34 -3.44
CA MET A 235 14.34 0.29 -2.51
C MET A 235 13.65 -0.88 -3.20
N ALA A 236 12.80 -0.59 -4.21
CA ALA A 236 12.11 -1.63 -4.98
C ALA A 236 13.11 -2.49 -5.78
N VAL A 237 14.05 -1.85 -6.48
CA VAL A 237 15.10 -2.56 -7.24
C VAL A 237 15.98 -3.38 -6.32
N LEU A 238 16.41 -2.83 -5.19
CA LEU A 238 17.24 -3.56 -4.21
C LEU A 238 16.50 -4.82 -3.70
N TYR A 239 15.24 -4.67 -3.26
CA TYR A 239 14.45 -5.78 -2.73
C TYR A 239 14.18 -6.85 -3.79
N VAL A 240 13.80 -6.43 -5.00
CA VAL A 240 13.56 -7.32 -6.13
C VAL A 240 14.83 -8.08 -6.51
N ALA A 241 15.99 -7.41 -6.55
CA ALA A 241 17.27 -8.04 -6.85
C ALA A 241 17.63 -9.12 -5.82
N LEU A 242 17.50 -8.83 -4.51
CA LEU A 242 17.76 -9.80 -3.45
C LEU A 242 16.80 -11.02 -3.57
N SER A 243 15.53 -10.77 -3.79
CA SER A 243 14.53 -11.84 -3.95
C SER A 243 14.77 -12.67 -5.22
N LEU A 244 15.18 -12.04 -6.32
CA LEU A 244 15.56 -12.74 -7.55
C LEU A 244 16.77 -13.64 -7.33
N ILE A 245 17.78 -13.21 -6.54
CA ILE A 245 18.93 -14.07 -6.20
C ILE A 245 18.43 -15.34 -5.48
N ILE A 246 17.52 -15.21 -4.50
CA ILE A 246 16.92 -16.37 -3.83
C ILE A 246 16.23 -17.30 -4.83
N MET A 247 15.45 -16.76 -5.76
CA MET A 247 14.76 -17.57 -6.78
C MET A 247 15.73 -18.25 -7.74
N LEU A 248 16.76 -17.53 -8.21
CA LEU A 248 17.76 -18.07 -9.13
C LEU A 248 18.63 -19.17 -8.49
N THR A 249 18.95 -19.04 -7.20
CA THR A 249 19.69 -20.07 -6.46
C THR A 249 18.84 -21.30 -6.11
N HIS A 250 17.50 -21.18 -6.19
CA HIS A 250 16.55 -22.25 -5.84
C HIS A 250 15.55 -22.55 -6.98
N LEU A 251 15.98 -22.44 -8.25
CA LEU A 251 15.11 -22.61 -9.42
C LEU A 251 14.30 -23.91 -9.40
N THR A 252 14.92 -25.01 -8.95
CA THR A 252 14.26 -26.33 -8.87
C THR A 252 13.15 -26.42 -7.84
N ALA A 253 13.15 -25.52 -6.83
CA ALA A 253 12.13 -25.48 -5.77
C ALA A 253 10.90 -24.65 -6.19
N ILE A 254 11.01 -23.77 -7.19
CA ILE A 254 9.93 -22.86 -7.61
C ILE A 254 8.65 -23.62 -8.03
N PRO A 255 8.69 -24.66 -8.90
CA PRO A 255 7.47 -25.38 -9.28
C PRO A 255 6.77 -26.02 -8.08
N GLY A 256 7.54 -26.60 -7.15
CA GLY A 256 7.01 -27.18 -5.91
C GLY A 256 6.36 -26.14 -5.01
N ALA A 257 6.97 -24.96 -4.89
CA ALA A 257 6.43 -23.85 -4.13
C ALA A 257 5.10 -23.34 -4.72
N ILE A 258 5.01 -23.18 -6.05
CA ILE A 258 3.78 -22.78 -6.73
C ILE A 258 2.67 -23.80 -6.48
N VAL A 259 2.96 -25.10 -6.63
CA VAL A 259 2.00 -26.18 -6.35
C VAL A 259 1.54 -26.12 -4.88
N THR A 260 2.46 -25.89 -3.95
CA THR A 260 2.14 -25.76 -2.51
C THR A 260 1.20 -24.56 -2.25
N ILE A 261 1.49 -23.41 -2.84
CA ILE A 261 0.67 -22.19 -2.72
C ILE A 261 -0.73 -22.45 -3.27
N VAL A 262 -0.86 -23.00 -4.48
CA VAL A 262 -2.15 -23.25 -5.11
C VAL A 262 -2.94 -24.32 -4.35
N LYS A 263 -2.32 -25.44 -3.99
CA LYS A 263 -2.99 -26.49 -3.22
C LYS A 263 -3.46 -25.97 -1.87
N SER A 264 -2.59 -25.28 -1.12
CA SER A 264 -2.93 -24.73 0.20
C SER A 264 -4.05 -23.67 0.15
N ALA A 265 -4.26 -23.03 -1.00
CA ALA A 265 -5.34 -22.04 -1.17
C ALA A 265 -6.74 -22.69 -1.17
N PHE A 266 -6.84 -23.98 -1.57
CA PHE A 266 -8.13 -24.70 -1.75
C PHE A 266 -8.26 -25.93 -0.86
N THR A 267 -7.13 -26.47 -0.35
CA THR A 267 -7.11 -27.62 0.55
C THR A 267 -6.58 -27.16 1.91
N GLY A 268 -7.43 -27.09 2.91
CA GLY A 268 -6.99 -26.70 4.24
C GLY A 268 -5.88 -27.62 4.79
N SER A 269 -4.81 -27.01 5.34
CA SER A 269 -3.83 -27.77 6.11
C SER A 269 -4.45 -28.16 7.47
N ALA A 270 -4.23 -29.39 7.90
CA ALA A 270 -4.88 -30.01 9.06
C ALA A 270 -4.56 -29.37 10.46
N LEU A 271 -3.91 -28.24 10.49
CA LEU A 271 -3.52 -27.55 11.74
C LEU A 271 -4.63 -26.69 12.37
N ALA A 272 -5.74 -26.43 11.68
CA ALA A 272 -6.82 -25.60 12.18
C ALA A 272 -8.22 -26.15 11.82
N GLY A 273 -8.65 -27.26 12.43
CA GLY A 273 -10.08 -27.59 12.62
C GLY A 273 -10.96 -27.77 11.37
N GLY A 274 -10.48 -28.48 10.33
CA GLY A 274 -11.29 -28.87 9.18
C GLY A 274 -11.02 -28.11 7.88
N ALA A 275 -11.13 -28.79 6.72
CA ALA A 275 -10.68 -28.30 5.42
C ALA A 275 -11.34 -26.98 4.96
N MET A 276 -12.62 -26.74 5.27
CA MET A 276 -13.30 -25.49 4.90
C MET A 276 -12.89 -24.31 5.77
N GLY A 277 -12.66 -24.52 7.08
CA GLY A 277 -12.23 -23.45 8.00
C GLY A 277 -10.86 -22.87 7.60
N THR A 278 -9.93 -23.71 7.16
CA THR A 278 -8.57 -23.27 6.78
C THR A 278 -8.54 -22.52 5.44
N MET A 279 -9.37 -22.89 4.47
CA MET A 279 -9.51 -22.14 3.22
C MET A 279 -10.04 -20.71 3.47
N VAL A 280 -11.05 -20.58 4.31
CA VAL A 280 -11.61 -19.26 4.68
C VAL A 280 -10.56 -18.41 5.40
N VAL A 281 -9.79 -18.99 6.31
CA VAL A 281 -8.70 -18.28 7.00
C VAL A 281 -7.60 -17.84 6.02
N ALA A 282 -7.15 -18.73 5.13
CA ALA A 282 -6.17 -18.38 4.09
C ALA A 282 -6.66 -17.23 3.21
N MET A 283 -7.92 -17.28 2.79
CA MET A 283 -8.57 -16.26 1.99
C MET A 283 -8.65 -14.93 2.77
N GLN A 284 -9.17 -14.93 4.00
CA GLN A 284 -9.29 -13.71 4.81
C GLN A 284 -7.94 -13.07 5.09
N LYS A 285 -6.94 -13.87 5.53
CA LYS A 285 -5.61 -13.35 5.85
C LYS A 285 -4.86 -12.87 4.61
N GLY A 286 -4.95 -13.61 3.50
CA GLY A 286 -4.35 -13.21 2.23
C GLY A 286 -4.94 -11.91 1.68
N ILE A 287 -6.27 -11.81 1.63
CA ILE A 287 -6.96 -10.62 1.10
C ILE A 287 -6.73 -9.41 2.01
N ALA A 288 -6.92 -9.57 3.34
CA ALA A 288 -6.75 -8.46 4.27
C ALA A 288 -5.33 -7.87 4.23
N ARG A 289 -4.29 -8.72 4.26
CA ARG A 289 -2.90 -8.25 4.19
C ARG A 289 -2.50 -7.78 2.79
N GLY A 290 -3.11 -8.32 1.73
CA GLY A 290 -2.95 -7.79 0.36
C GLY A 290 -3.51 -6.39 0.21
N ILE A 291 -4.73 -6.13 0.71
CA ILE A 291 -5.35 -4.81 0.70
C ILE A 291 -4.58 -3.84 1.59
N PHE A 292 -4.12 -4.29 2.75
CA PHE A 292 -3.25 -3.49 3.63
C PHE A 292 -1.97 -3.03 2.92
N SER A 293 -1.37 -3.89 2.08
CA SER A 293 -0.17 -3.55 1.32
C SER A 293 -0.47 -2.61 0.14
N ASN A 294 -1.37 -2.99 -0.78
CA ASN A 294 -1.58 -2.25 -2.03
C ASN A 294 -2.65 -1.15 -1.95
N GLU A 295 -3.39 -1.07 -0.84
CA GLU A 295 -4.42 -0.06 -0.57
C GLU A 295 -5.54 0.03 -1.62
N SER A 296 -5.77 -1.02 -2.43
CA SER A 296 -6.83 -1.00 -3.45
C SER A 296 -8.22 -1.05 -2.81
N GLY A 297 -9.02 -0.03 -3.06
CA GLY A 297 -10.34 0.13 -2.46
C GLY A 297 -10.35 0.92 -1.16
N LEU A 298 -9.19 1.24 -0.59
CA LEU A 298 -9.11 2.11 0.60
C LEU A 298 -9.32 3.59 0.25
N GLY A 299 -9.01 4.02 -0.98
CA GLY A 299 -9.17 5.41 -1.40
C GLY A 299 -8.01 6.34 -1.01
N SER A 300 -6.91 5.83 -0.49
CA SER A 300 -5.74 6.62 -0.10
C SER A 300 -4.93 7.12 -1.31
N ALA A 301 -4.54 6.22 -2.21
CA ALA A 301 -3.73 6.55 -3.38
C ALA A 301 -4.33 7.59 -4.35
N PRO A 302 -5.66 7.70 -4.54
CA PRO A 302 -6.27 8.79 -5.31
C PRO A 302 -5.89 10.19 -4.82
N ILE A 303 -5.52 10.35 -3.55
CA ILE A 303 -5.08 11.64 -2.99
C ILE A 303 -3.78 12.10 -3.67
N ALA A 304 -2.80 11.19 -3.84
CA ALA A 304 -1.58 11.50 -4.60
C ALA A 304 -1.84 11.57 -6.10
N ALA A 305 -2.67 10.68 -6.65
CA ALA A 305 -3.00 10.65 -8.07
C ALA A 305 -3.66 11.96 -8.56
N ALA A 306 -4.43 12.63 -7.70
CA ALA A 306 -5.04 13.92 -8.02
C ALA A 306 -4.00 15.01 -8.30
N ALA A 307 -2.83 14.98 -7.65
CA ALA A 307 -1.77 15.96 -7.81
C ALA A 307 -0.97 15.80 -9.12
N ALA A 308 -1.17 14.71 -9.88
CA ALA A 308 -0.43 14.42 -11.09
C ALA A 308 -0.67 15.45 -12.21
N GLN A 309 0.41 15.84 -12.89
CA GLN A 309 0.36 16.67 -14.09
C GLN A 309 -0.18 15.86 -15.27
N THR A 310 -1.48 15.93 -15.50
CA THR A 310 -2.16 15.28 -16.61
C THR A 310 -3.48 15.97 -16.94
N LYS A 311 -3.88 15.94 -18.21
CA LYS A 311 -5.21 16.35 -18.69
C LYS A 311 -6.16 15.16 -18.81
N GLU A 312 -5.63 13.93 -18.84
CA GLU A 312 -6.38 12.72 -19.15
C GLU A 312 -6.63 11.86 -17.91
N PRO A 313 -7.85 11.85 -17.34
CA PRO A 313 -8.19 11.05 -16.16
C PRO A 313 -7.89 9.56 -16.32
N ALA A 314 -8.25 8.98 -17.48
CA ALA A 314 -8.03 7.56 -17.76
C ALA A 314 -6.54 7.18 -17.85
N ARG A 315 -5.68 8.10 -18.35
CA ARG A 315 -4.23 7.93 -18.36
C ARG A 315 -3.68 7.80 -16.93
N GLN A 316 -4.08 8.71 -16.03
CA GLN A 316 -3.68 8.63 -14.63
C GLN A 316 -4.24 7.38 -13.95
N GLY A 317 -5.44 6.94 -14.30
CA GLY A 317 -5.98 5.66 -13.86
C GLY A 317 -5.05 4.49 -14.22
N LEU A 318 -4.55 4.44 -15.47
CA LEU A 318 -3.59 3.42 -15.91
C LEU A 318 -2.27 3.50 -15.12
N VAL A 319 -1.74 4.71 -14.89
CA VAL A 319 -0.54 4.90 -14.06
C VAL A 319 -0.79 4.41 -12.63
N SER A 320 -1.90 4.78 -12.01
CA SER A 320 -2.25 4.36 -10.64
C SER A 320 -2.40 2.84 -10.49
N MET A 321 -2.93 2.17 -11.53
CA MET A 321 -3.07 0.72 -11.57
C MET A 321 -1.72 -0.01 -11.46
N THR A 322 -0.64 0.57 -12.00
CA THR A 322 0.70 -0.03 -11.91
C THR A 322 1.21 -0.09 -10.47
N GLY A 323 0.73 0.77 -9.58
CA GLY A 323 1.06 0.72 -8.16
C GLY A 323 0.70 -0.62 -7.53
N THR A 324 -0.53 -1.10 -7.71
CA THR A 324 -0.96 -2.42 -7.21
C THR A 324 -0.20 -3.57 -7.88
N PHE A 325 0.13 -3.44 -9.17
CA PHE A 325 0.95 -4.42 -9.88
C PHE A 325 2.34 -4.53 -9.26
N ILE A 326 3.04 -3.42 -9.08
CA ILE A 326 4.40 -3.40 -8.53
C ILE A 326 4.39 -3.86 -7.06
N ASP A 327 3.48 -3.32 -6.25
CA ASP A 327 3.41 -3.62 -4.82
C ASP A 327 3.13 -5.10 -4.55
N THR A 328 2.05 -5.64 -5.11
CA THR A 328 1.57 -6.96 -4.70
C THR A 328 1.90 -8.05 -5.72
N ILE A 329 1.64 -7.82 -7.02
CA ILE A 329 1.92 -8.86 -8.02
C ILE A 329 3.44 -9.10 -8.14
N VAL A 330 4.27 -8.05 -7.96
CA VAL A 330 5.72 -8.22 -7.98
C VAL A 330 6.27 -8.42 -6.56
N ILE A 331 6.28 -7.39 -5.71
CA ILE A 331 7.03 -7.39 -4.45
C ILE A 331 6.48 -8.39 -3.44
N CYS A 332 5.15 -8.39 -3.15
CA CYS A 332 4.59 -9.36 -2.20
C CYS A 332 4.71 -10.80 -2.69
N THR A 333 4.58 -11.04 -4.01
CA THR A 333 4.77 -12.38 -4.59
C THR A 333 6.21 -12.85 -4.39
N MET A 334 7.20 -11.99 -4.59
CA MET A 334 8.61 -12.33 -4.35
C MET A 334 8.89 -12.64 -2.88
N THR A 335 8.32 -11.87 -1.95
CA THR A 335 8.41 -12.14 -0.52
C THR A 335 7.81 -13.52 -0.19
N GLY A 336 6.58 -13.77 -0.64
CA GLY A 336 5.88 -15.01 -0.37
C GLY A 336 6.56 -16.24 -0.97
N LEU A 337 7.05 -16.12 -2.22
CA LEU A 337 7.82 -17.19 -2.85
C LEU A 337 9.12 -17.46 -2.09
N SER A 338 9.85 -16.43 -1.66
CA SER A 338 11.08 -16.61 -0.87
C SER A 338 10.81 -17.37 0.43
N ILE A 339 9.71 -17.04 1.13
CA ILE A 339 9.28 -17.73 2.35
C ILE A 339 8.90 -19.20 2.08
N VAL A 340 8.17 -19.47 1.00
CA VAL A 340 7.70 -20.83 0.69
C VAL A 340 8.83 -21.70 0.18
N ILE A 341 9.68 -21.18 -0.72
CA ILE A 341 10.85 -21.91 -1.28
C ILE A 341 11.82 -22.33 -0.18
N THR A 342 12.08 -21.46 0.79
CA THR A 342 13.00 -21.73 1.90
C THR A 342 12.38 -22.57 3.01
N GLY A 343 11.05 -22.77 2.99
CA GLY A 343 10.33 -23.55 4.00
C GLY A 343 10.22 -22.88 5.37
N THR A 344 10.45 -21.57 5.45
CA THR A 344 10.44 -20.85 6.72
C THR A 344 9.04 -20.54 7.26
N TRP A 345 8.01 -20.77 6.46
CA TRP A 345 6.61 -20.55 6.84
C TRP A 345 6.10 -21.48 7.96
N ASN A 346 6.76 -22.62 8.20
CA ASN A 346 6.36 -23.62 9.20
C ASN A 346 7.32 -23.71 10.41
N THR A 347 8.15 -22.70 10.64
CA THR A 347 9.16 -22.70 11.70
C THR A 347 8.65 -22.20 13.05
N GLY A 348 7.40 -21.73 13.13
CA GLY A 348 6.85 -21.12 14.35
C GLY A 348 7.35 -19.70 14.62
N LEU A 349 8.12 -19.12 13.71
CA LEU A 349 8.52 -17.71 13.77
C LEU A 349 7.33 -16.78 13.44
N GLU A 350 7.42 -15.53 13.85
CA GLU A 350 6.37 -14.54 13.61
C GLU A 350 6.92 -13.26 12.95
N GLY A 351 6.05 -12.59 12.19
CA GLY A 351 6.31 -11.27 11.62
C GLY A 351 7.58 -11.23 10.77
N VAL A 352 8.44 -10.23 11.03
CA VAL A 352 9.68 -10.02 10.27
C VAL A 352 10.67 -11.17 10.40
N ALA A 353 10.65 -11.92 11.50
CA ALA A 353 11.58 -13.02 11.73
C ALA A 353 11.46 -14.14 10.67
N ILE A 354 10.24 -14.38 10.15
CA ILE A 354 10.00 -15.36 9.07
C ILE A 354 10.75 -14.94 7.80
N THR A 355 10.59 -13.68 7.38
CA THR A 355 11.24 -13.16 6.17
C THR A 355 12.76 -13.06 6.36
N THR A 356 13.22 -12.69 7.57
CA THR A 356 14.66 -12.68 7.90
C THR A 356 15.26 -14.08 7.76
N ALA A 357 14.61 -15.09 8.32
CA ALA A 357 15.04 -16.48 8.19
C ALA A 357 15.02 -16.97 6.73
N ALA A 358 14.02 -16.52 5.93
CA ALA A 358 13.95 -16.84 4.52
C ALA A 358 15.14 -16.26 3.73
N PHE A 359 15.50 -15.00 4.00
CA PHE A 359 16.64 -14.35 3.37
C PHE A 359 17.98 -14.95 3.83
N GLN A 360 18.13 -15.24 5.13
CA GLN A 360 19.33 -15.91 5.65
C GLN A 360 19.57 -17.28 5.00
N LYS A 361 18.50 -18.06 4.80
CA LYS A 361 18.56 -19.41 4.23
C LYS A 361 18.66 -19.40 2.70
N GLY A 362 18.03 -18.40 2.06
CA GLY A 362 17.89 -18.37 0.60
C GLY A 362 19.01 -17.64 -0.11
N LEU A 363 19.64 -16.64 0.51
CA LEU A 363 20.73 -15.88 -0.11
C LEU A 363 22.09 -16.61 0.04
N PRO A 364 22.95 -16.57 -0.99
CA PRO A 364 24.29 -17.17 -0.94
C PRO A 364 25.29 -16.26 -0.21
N PHE A 365 24.83 -15.53 0.81
CA PHE A 365 25.64 -14.61 1.60
C PHE A 365 25.67 -15.06 3.07
N PRO A 366 26.65 -14.60 3.87
CA PRO A 366 26.62 -14.83 5.32
C PRO A 366 25.29 -14.37 5.93
N PRO A 367 24.71 -15.10 6.90
CA PRO A 367 23.42 -14.76 7.51
C PRO A 367 23.31 -13.32 8.02
N VAL A 368 24.38 -12.76 8.55
CA VAL A 368 24.44 -11.38 9.01
C VAL A 368 24.23 -10.39 7.87
N VAL A 369 24.84 -10.64 6.70
CA VAL A 369 24.69 -9.79 5.50
C VAL A 369 23.26 -9.86 4.98
N ALA A 370 22.66 -11.04 4.92
CA ALA A 370 21.28 -11.24 4.50
C ALA A 370 20.29 -10.50 5.43
N SER A 371 20.51 -10.62 6.75
CA SER A 371 19.70 -9.91 7.76
C SER A 371 19.83 -8.40 7.65
N PHE A 372 21.07 -7.90 7.47
CA PHE A 372 21.32 -6.47 7.28
C PHE A 372 20.63 -5.92 6.02
N ALA A 373 20.74 -6.63 4.90
CA ALA A 373 20.11 -6.23 3.65
C ALA A 373 18.58 -6.18 3.77
N LEU A 374 17.96 -7.16 4.43
CA LEU A 374 16.52 -7.15 4.66
C LEU A 374 16.09 -6.04 5.63
N MET A 375 16.84 -5.84 6.73
CA MET A 375 16.58 -4.74 7.65
C MET A 375 16.63 -3.40 6.93
N LEU A 376 17.65 -3.19 6.09
CA LEU A 376 17.79 -1.96 5.30
C LEU A 376 16.60 -1.75 4.33
N CYS A 377 16.17 -2.80 3.63
CA CYS A 377 14.97 -2.74 2.79
C CYS A 377 13.73 -2.36 3.60
N LEU A 378 13.52 -2.98 4.76
CA LEU A 378 12.37 -2.69 5.61
C LEU A 378 12.39 -1.24 6.13
N VAL A 379 13.56 -0.73 6.50
CA VAL A 379 13.72 0.65 6.95
C VAL A 379 13.34 1.62 5.83
N PHE A 380 13.81 1.42 4.60
CA PHE A 380 13.44 2.27 3.47
C PHE A 380 11.95 2.16 3.13
N PHE A 381 11.39 0.95 3.08
CA PHE A 381 9.98 0.72 2.80
C PHE A 381 9.10 1.43 3.82
N ALA A 382 9.33 1.21 5.09
CA ALA A 382 8.53 1.80 6.14
C ALA A 382 8.75 3.33 6.27
N PHE A 383 9.97 3.82 6.09
CA PHE A 383 10.26 5.25 6.09
C PHE A 383 9.48 6.00 4.99
N THR A 384 9.49 5.49 3.77
CA THR A 384 8.72 6.12 2.69
C THR A 384 7.23 6.07 2.93
N THR A 385 6.72 4.98 3.53
CA THR A 385 5.30 4.87 3.89
C THR A 385 4.87 5.94 4.90
N ILE A 386 5.71 6.23 5.89
CA ILE A 386 5.48 7.32 6.83
C ILE A 386 5.34 8.66 6.08
N LEU A 387 6.21 8.94 5.11
CA LEU A 387 6.17 10.17 4.34
C LEU A 387 4.91 10.29 3.46
N GLY A 388 4.53 9.20 2.78
CA GLY A 388 3.36 9.17 1.91
C GLY A 388 2.05 9.35 2.68
N TRP A 389 1.94 8.73 3.85
CA TRP A 389 0.74 8.85 4.69
C TRP A 389 0.61 10.18 5.42
N ASP A 390 1.72 10.87 5.73
CA ASP A 390 1.64 12.25 6.19
C ASP A 390 0.92 13.13 5.17
N TYR A 391 1.33 13.05 3.91
CA TYR A 391 0.66 13.77 2.83
C TYR A 391 -0.83 13.44 2.72
N TYR A 392 -1.21 12.16 2.80
CA TYR A 392 -2.62 11.76 2.74
C TYR A 392 -3.43 12.32 3.90
N GLY A 393 -2.89 12.24 5.10
CA GLY A 393 -3.54 12.76 6.31
C GLY A 393 -3.69 14.29 6.27
N GLU A 394 -2.67 15.00 5.80
CA GLU A 394 -2.75 16.46 5.60
C GLU A 394 -3.87 16.85 4.64
N ARG A 395 -3.99 16.16 3.50
CA ARG A 395 -5.06 16.44 2.53
C ARG A 395 -6.44 16.12 3.08
N CYS A 396 -6.58 15.06 3.85
CA CYS A 396 -7.83 14.77 4.57
C CYS A 396 -8.20 15.87 5.54
N LEU A 397 -7.23 16.38 6.31
CA LEU A 397 -7.46 17.44 7.28
C LEU A 397 -7.75 18.79 6.62
N GLU A 398 -7.06 19.10 5.52
CA GLU A 398 -7.30 20.29 4.72
C GLU A 398 -8.75 20.34 4.23
N TYR A 399 -9.28 19.21 3.75
CA TYR A 399 -10.69 19.10 3.36
C TYR A 399 -11.64 19.29 4.57
N LEU A 400 -11.38 18.64 5.70
CA LEU A 400 -12.23 18.71 6.90
C LEU A 400 -12.34 20.13 7.46
N PHE A 401 -11.24 20.88 7.46
CA PHE A 401 -11.14 22.22 8.03
C PHE A 401 -11.17 23.35 6.98
N ASN A 402 -11.73 23.06 5.77
CA ASN A 402 -11.93 24.06 4.72
C ASN A 402 -10.64 24.87 4.43
N LYS A 403 -9.54 24.19 4.17
CA LYS A 403 -8.21 24.77 3.82
C LYS A 403 -7.55 25.57 4.95
N ASN A 404 -7.87 25.29 6.21
CA ASN A 404 -7.21 25.95 7.34
C ASN A 404 -5.77 25.44 7.53
N MET A 405 -4.79 26.18 6.99
CA MET A 405 -3.37 25.81 7.07
C MET A 405 -2.81 25.76 8.49
N LYS A 406 -3.46 26.39 9.49
CA LYS A 406 -3.06 26.25 10.90
C LYS A 406 -3.37 24.83 11.40
N ALA A 407 -4.52 24.28 11.01
CA ALA A 407 -4.88 22.89 11.34
C ALA A 407 -3.91 21.89 10.69
N VAL A 408 -3.53 22.11 9.42
CA VAL A 408 -2.55 21.27 8.72
C VAL A 408 -1.18 21.33 9.41
N LYS A 409 -0.71 22.51 9.83
CA LYS A 409 0.55 22.64 10.58
C LYS A 409 0.49 21.92 11.93
N ALA A 410 -0.63 22.04 12.66
CA ALA A 410 -0.81 21.31 13.92
C ALA A 410 -0.78 19.80 13.72
N TYR A 411 -1.40 19.32 12.62
CA TYR A 411 -1.37 17.91 12.25
C TYR A 411 0.05 17.40 12.00
N ARG A 412 0.90 18.13 11.26
CA ARG A 412 2.31 17.76 11.04
C ARG A 412 3.08 17.55 12.34
N TRP A 413 2.92 18.45 13.29
CA TRP A 413 3.58 18.33 14.59
C TRP A 413 3.04 17.13 15.38
N LEU A 414 1.73 16.91 15.34
CA LEU A 414 1.12 15.74 15.98
C LEU A 414 1.60 14.45 15.29
N TYR A 415 1.73 14.46 13.97
CA TYR A 415 2.24 13.33 13.18
C TYR A 415 3.68 12.98 13.59
N ILE A 416 4.57 13.96 13.67
CA ILE A 416 5.95 13.76 14.13
C ILE A 416 5.98 13.22 15.57
N LEU A 417 5.10 13.69 16.43
CA LEU A 417 4.97 13.16 17.79
C LEU A 417 4.50 11.69 17.78
N CYS A 418 3.53 11.33 16.93
CA CYS A 418 3.09 9.94 16.78
C CYS A 418 4.21 9.04 16.25
N VAL A 419 5.05 9.51 15.33
CA VAL A 419 6.25 8.79 14.87
C VAL A 419 7.19 8.51 16.05
N PHE A 420 7.39 9.47 16.94
CA PHE A 420 8.22 9.31 18.14
C PHE A 420 7.64 8.32 19.14
N ILE A 421 6.31 8.28 19.32
CA ILE A 421 5.64 7.41 20.30
C ILE A 421 5.49 5.97 19.79
N GLY A 422 5.35 5.77 18.48
CA GLY A 422 5.01 4.48 17.86
C GLY A 422 5.83 3.27 18.30
N PRO A 423 7.17 3.36 18.47
CA PRO A 423 8.01 2.23 18.88
C PRO A 423 7.71 1.69 20.27
N TYR A 424 7.08 2.51 21.10
CA TYR A 424 6.79 2.19 22.51
C TYR A 424 5.41 1.57 22.73
N MET A 425 4.63 1.41 21.65
CA MET A 425 3.31 0.77 21.68
C MET A 425 3.40 -0.74 21.46
N THR A 426 2.39 -1.47 21.95
CA THR A 426 2.31 -2.92 21.72
C THR A 426 1.93 -3.23 20.27
N VAL A 427 2.53 -4.28 19.71
CA VAL A 427 2.31 -4.68 18.29
C VAL A 427 0.84 -4.94 18.01
N ALA A 428 0.14 -5.67 18.89
CA ALA A 428 -1.28 -6.00 18.70
C ALA A 428 -2.18 -4.76 18.65
N ALA A 429 -2.02 -3.82 19.60
CA ALA A 429 -2.81 -2.59 19.61
C ALA A 429 -2.59 -1.74 18.34
N VAL A 430 -1.33 -1.67 17.87
CA VAL A 430 -0.96 -0.95 16.64
C VAL A 430 -1.69 -1.51 15.42
N TRP A 431 -1.70 -2.83 15.24
CA TRP A 431 -2.34 -3.47 14.10
C TRP A 431 -3.87 -3.37 14.15
N ASN A 432 -4.48 -3.58 15.31
CA ASN A 432 -5.95 -3.51 15.45
C ASN A 432 -6.47 -2.08 15.17
N ILE A 433 -5.78 -1.05 15.68
CA ILE A 433 -6.16 0.35 15.41
C ILE A 433 -6.01 0.66 13.92
N ALA A 434 -4.90 0.26 13.30
CA ALA A 434 -4.67 0.45 11.87
C ALA A 434 -5.76 -0.19 11.02
N ASP A 435 -6.10 -1.42 11.30
CA ASP A 435 -7.11 -2.20 10.58
C ASP A 435 -8.49 -1.56 10.71
N ILE A 436 -8.92 -1.13 11.91
CA ILE A 436 -10.21 -0.47 12.13
C ILE A 436 -10.33 0.83 11.30
N PHE A 437 -9.34 1.72 11.39
CA PHE A 437 -9.39 2.98 10.67
C PHE A 437 -9.37 2.78 9.15
N ASN A 438 -8.57 1.85 8.64
CA ASN A 438 -8.54 1.49 7.22
C ASN A 438 -9.90 1.00 6.72
N ALA A 439 -10.56 0.13 7.46
CA ALA A 439 -11.85 -0.42 7.07
C ALA A 439 -12.94 0.65 7.03
N LEU A 440 -12.98 1.53 8.03
CA LEU A 440 -13.94 2.61 8.11
C LEU A 440 -13.69 3.69 7.04
N MET A 441 -12.45 3.86 6.58
CA MET A 441 -12.09 4.71 5.45
C MET A 441 -12.50 4.05 4.10
N ALA A 442 -12.34 2.74 3.97
CA ALA A 442 -12.64 2.02 2.73
C ALA A 442 -14.12 2.08 2.33
N PHE A 443 -15.02 1.98 3.30
CA PHE A 443 -16.46 1.91 3.03
C PHE A 443 -17.00 3.10 2.21
N PRO A 444 -16.78 4.38 2.58
CA PRO A 444 -17.19 5.53 1.77
C PRO A 444 -16.63 5.50 0.35
N ASN A 445 -15.37 5.08 0.20
CA ASN A 445 -14.73 4.97 -1.10
C ASN A 445 -15.38 3.94 -2.00
N LEU A 446 -15.64 2.74 -1.49
CA LEU A 446 -16.28 1.65 -2.26
C LEU A 446 -17.69 2.04 -2.71
N VAL A 447 -18.46 2.72 -1.85
CA VAL A 447 -19.77 3.27 -2.22
C VAL A 447 -19.63 4.24 -3.40
N ALA A 448 -18.65 5.14 -3.36
CA ALA A 448 -18.41 6.09 -4.44
C ALA A 448 -17.97 5.41 -5.75
N LEU A 449 -17.10 4.42 -5.69
CA LEU A 449 -16.65 3.68 -6.85
C LEU A 449 -17.80 2.96 -7.57
N LEU A 450 -18.69 2.33 -6.80
CA LEU A 450 -19.88 1.68 -7.34
C LEU A 450 -20.86 2.70 -7.96
N ALA A 451 -21.13 3.79 -7.25
CA ALA A 451 -22.02 4.86 -7.73
C ALA A 451 -21.49 5.52 -9.01
N LEU A 452 -20.19 5.79 -9.09
CA LEU A 452 -19.54 6.45 -10.21
C LEU A 452 -19.01 5.50 -11.30
N SER A 453 -19.29 4.19 -11.18
CA SER A 453 -18.80 3.17 -12.13
C SER A 453 -19.18 3.45 -13.60
N LYS A 454 -20.36 4.01 -13.84
CA LYS A 454 -20.79 4.42 -15.21
C LYS A 454 -19.90 5.52 -15.78
N VAL A 455 -19.47 6.47 -14.94
CA VAL A 455 -18.55 7.55 -15.33
C VAL A 455 -17.19 6.95 -15.69
N VAL A 456 -16.66 6.07 -14.85
CA VAL A 456 -15.38 5.39 -15.11
C VAL A 456 -15.41 4.65 -16.45
N VAL A 457 -16.48 3.87 -16.72
CA VAL A 457 -16.62 3.12 -17.97
C VAL A 457 -16.71 4.04 -19.19
N LYS A 458 -17.44 5.16 -19.09
CA LYS A 458 -17.56 6.14 -20.19
C LYS A 458 -16.20 6.76 -20.50
N GLU A 459 -15.54 7.34 -19.51
CA GLU A 459 -14.21 7.96 -19.66
C GLU A 459 -13.17 6.99 -20.24
N THR A 460 -13.21 5.72 -19.79
CA THR A 460 -12.31 4.68 -20.30
C THR A 460 -12.56 4.38 -21.77
N LYS A 461 -13.83 4.28 -22.20
CA LYS A 461 -14.20 4.04 -23.61
C LYS A 461 -13.77 5.20 -24.48
N ASP A 462 -14.07 6.42 -24.07
CA ASP A 462 -13.75 7.63 -24.83
C ASP A 462 -12.23 7.79 -24.99
N PHE A 463 -11.46 7.57 -23.92
CA PHE A 463 -10.01 7.58 -23.95
C PHE A 463 -9.42 6.48 -24.84
N THR A 464 -9.92 5.25 -24.72
CA THR A 464 -9.43 4.12 -25.54
C THR A 464 -9.70 4.35 -27.03
N ALA A 465 -10.85 4.93 -27.36
CA ALA A 465 -11.17 5.29 -28.76
C ALA A 465 -10.18 6.31 -29.33
N ARG A 466 -9.86 7.39 -28.56
CA ARG A 466 -8.85 8.38 -28.96
C ARG A 466 -7.47 7.76 -29.15
N LEU A 467 -7.01 6.93 -28.19
CA LEU A 467 -5.73 6.24 -28.29
C LEU A 467 -5.60 5.37 -29.54
N ASN A 468 -6.65 4.63 -29.88
CA ASN A 468 -6.62 3.77 -31.07
C ASN A 468 -6.49 4.58 -32.35
N VAL A 469 -7.12 5.76 -32.43
CA VAL A 469 -6.98 6.68 -33.57
C VAL A 469 -5.56 7.23 -33.66
N GLU A 470 -5.00 7.69 -32.53
CA GLU A 470 -3.62 8.21 -32.47
C GLU A 470 -2.58 7.14 -32.89
N GLU A 471 -2.72 5.91 -32.40
CA GLU A 471 -1.82 4.80 -32.75
C GLU A 471 -1.94 4.43 -34.24
N LYS A 472 -3.14 4.45 -34.80
CA LYS A 472 -3.35 4.22 -36.23
C LYS A 472 -2.68 5.30 -37.08
N ASN A 473 -2.88 6.57 -36.72
CA ASN A 473 -2.28 7.70 -37.44
C ASN A 473 -0.74 7.64 -37.34
N LYS A 474 -0.18 7.30 -36.18
CA LYS A 474 1.27 7.15 -36.00
C LYS A 474 1.85 6.06 -36.91
N ARG A 475 1.21 4.89 -36.99
CA ARG A 475 1.64 3.80 -37.89
C ARG A 475 1.58 4.22 -39.36
N ILE A 476 0.59 5.00 -39.76
CA ILE A 476 0.47 5.52 -41.15
C ILE A 476 1.66 6.45 -41.46
N VAL A 477 1.98 7.38 -40.53
CA VAL A 477 3.09 8.32 -40.71
C VAL A 477 4.45 7.59 -40.70
N GLU A 478 4.63 6.58 -39.86
CA GLU A 478 5.85 5.75 -39.84
C GLU A 478 5.99 4.92 -41.12
N GLY A 479 4.88 4.38 -41.66
CA GLY A 479 4.85 3.68 -42.96
C GLY A 479 5.25 4.57 -44.11
N ILE A 480 4.70 5.77 -44.19
CA ILE A 480 5.04 6.75 -45.22
C ILE A 480 6.52 7.19 -45.15
N LYS A 481 7.07 7.31 -43.90
CA LYS A 481 8.50 7.63 -43.74
C LYS A 481 9.42 6.48 -44.18
N ALA A 482 9.00 5.23 -43.97
CA ALA A 482 9.76 4.06 -44.37
C ALA A 482 9.71 3.82 -45.89
N GLU A 483 8.62 4.24 -46.57
CA GLU A 483 8.50 4.17 -48.03
C GLU A 483 9.29 5.29 -48.75
N ASN A 484 9.59 6.39 -48.03
CA ASN A 484 10.31 7.54 -48.59
C ASN A 484 11.82 7.54 -48.19
N ALA A 485 12.28 6.56 -47.43
CA ALA A 485 13.69 6.35 -47.02
C ALA A 485 14.36 5.22 -47.83
#